data_f4e8958cf3589ed510c6fdedb4adf8cd
#
_entry.id   f4e8958cf3589ed510c6fdedb4adf8cd
#
_cell.length_a   1.000
_cell.length_b   1.000
_cell.length_c   1.000
_cell.angle_alpha   90.00
_cell.angle_beta   90.00
_cell.angle_gamma   90.00
#
_symmetry.space_group_name_H-M   'P 1'
#
loop_
_entity.id
_entity.type
_entity.pdbx_description
1 polymer ?
#
loop_
_entity_poly.entity_id
_entity_poly.type
_entity_poly.pdbx_seq_one_letter_code
_entity_poly.pdbx_strand_id
1 'polypeptide(L)'
;MNYTELSSAIQAYTENTEADFVANIPVFVTQAEQRIYNSVQFPSIRKNVTGSMTTSNKYLQCPTDFLAVYSLAVINASGEYEYLLNKDVNFIRQAYPQPTDTGIPKYYALFGPRSDNAAELTFILGPTPDAAYSSELHYYFYPPSISVAPFTSWLGDNFDTVLLYGSLVEAYTYMKGEQDMMALYNGKYQEALALAKRLGDGMERQDAYRSGQFRQKVT
;
A
#
# COMPACT_ATOMS: atom_id res chain seq x y z
N MET A 1 -5.17 -20.36 3.43
CA MET A 1 -6.48 -20.29 4.15
C MET A 1 -7.37 -19.29 3.43
N ASN A 2 -8.59 -19.70 3.07
CA ASN A 2 -9.61 -18.81 2.50
C ASN A 2 -10.50 -18.18 3.61
N TYR A 3 -11.38 -17.23 3.24
CA TYR A 3 -12.22 -16.55 4.21
C TYR A 3 -13.18 -17.49 4.98
N THR A 4 -13.75 -18.49 4.31
CA THR A 4 -14.68 -19.43 4.94
C THR A 4 -13.97 -20.27 6.02
N GLU A 5 -12.75 -20.75 5.70
CA GLU A 5 -11.90 -21.47 6.66
C GLU A 5 -11.50 -20.60 7.84
N LEU A 6 -11.10 -19.34 7.56
CA LEU A 6 -10.73 -18.36 8.59
C LEU A 6 -11.92 -18.04 9.52
N SER A 7 -13.08 -17.75 8.95
CA SER A 7 -14.29 -17.48 9.72
C SER A 7 -14.69 -18.66 10.60
N SER A 8 -14.64 -19.88 10.06
CA SER A 8 -14.93 -21.10 10.83
C SER A 8 -13.91 -21.31 11.95
N ALA A 9 -12.63 -21.05 11.69
CA ALA A 9 -11.59 -21.14 12.71
C ALA A 9 -11.81 -20.11 13.82
N ILE A 10 -12.10 -18.85 13.49
CA ILE A 10 -12.39 -17.79 14.48
C ILE A 10 -13.55 -18.23 15.39
N GLN A 11 -14.67 -18.71 14.82
CA GLN A 11 -15.82 -19.19 15.58
C GLN A 11 -15.45 -20.37 16.50
N ALA A 12 -14.65 -21.32 16.00
CA ALA A 12 -14.22 -22.47 16.79
C ALA A 12 -13.28 -22.08 17.95
N TYR A 13 -12.34 -21.15 17.73
CA TYR A 13 -11.41 -20.69 18.77
C TYR A 13 -12.09 -19.82 19.85
N THR A 14 -13.13 -19.09 19.47
CA THR A 14 -13.89 -18.23 20.38
C THR A 14 -15.09 -18.91 20.98
N GLU A 15 -15.41 -20.14 20.53
CA GLU A 15 -16.63 -20.88 20.90
C GLU A 15 -17.90 -20.02 20.76
N ASN A 16 -17.91 -19.09 19.80
CA ASN A 16 -18.97 -18.13 19.60
C ASN A 16 -19.53 -18.21 18.18
N THR A 17 -20.82 -18.55 18.09
CA THR A 17 -21.59 -18.66 16.84
C THR A 17 -22.77 -17.71 16.79
N GLU A 18 -22.83 -16.72 17.71
CA GLU A 18 -23.91 -15.75 17.73
C GLU A 18 -23.94 -14.92 16.44
N ALA A 19 -25.13 -14.62 15.94
CA ALA A 19 -25.31 -13.96 14.67
C ALA A 19 -24.60 -12.60 14.59
N ASP A 20 -24.65 -11.82 15.67
CA ASP A 20 -23.99 -10.51 15.75
C ASP A 20 -22.47 -10.63 15.75
N PHE A 21 -21.92 -11.65 16.40
CA PHE A 21 -20.49 -11.92 16.39
C PHE A 21 -20.03 -12.32 14.98
N VAL A 22 -20.73 -13.26 14.34
CA VAL A 22 -20.42 -13.75 12.99
C VAL A 22 -20.50 -12.62 11.97
N ALA A 23 -21.49 -11.73 12.08
CA ALA A 23 -21.64 -10.56 11.22
C ALA A 23 -20.45 -9.56 11.34
N ASN A 24 -19.75 -9.55 12.48
CA ASN A 24 -18.61 -8.67 12.72
C ASN A 24 -17.24 -9.30 12.35
N ILE A 25 -17.17 -10.61 12.06
CA ILE A 25 -15.92 -11.27 11.67
C ILE A 25 -15.20 -10.55 10.49
N PRO A 26 -15.89 -10.08 9.42
CA PRO A 26 -15.22 -9.33 8.35
C PRO A 26 -14.50 -8.08 8.85
N VAL A 27 -15.03 -7.41 9.87
CA VAL A 27 -14.41 -6.22 10.47
C VAL A 27 -13.13 -6.62 11.22
N PHE A 28 -13.17 -7.68 12.02
CA PHE A 28 -11.99 -8.17 12.75
C PHE A 28 -10.86 -8.56 11.79
N VAL A 29 -11.20 -9.26 10.72
CA VAL A 29 -10.26 -9.67 9.68
C VAL A 29 -9.66 -8.46 8.99
N THR A 30 -10.46 -7.49 8.57
CA THR A 30 -9.97 -6.28 7.89
C THR A 30 -9.03 -5.46 8.78
N GLN A 31 -9.34 -5.33 10.07
CA GLN A 31 -8.48 -4.63 11.03
C GLN A 31 -7.15 -5.37 11.25
N ALA A 32 -7.19 -6.70 11.33
CA ALA A 32 -5.99 -7.52 11.43
C ALA A 32 -5.11 -7.38 10.18
N GLU A 33 -5.69 -7.47 8.98
CA GLU A 33 -4.98 -7.27 7.70
C GLU A 33 -4.29 -5.91 7.64
N GLN A 34 -4.99 -4.82 7.96
CA GLN A 34 -4.41 -3.49 7.97
C GLN A 34 -3.26 -3.35 8.97
N ARG A 35 -3.40 -3.95 10.16
CA ARG A 35 -2.32 -3.97 11.16
C ARG A 35 -1.09 -4.72 10.65
N ILE A 36 -1.29 -5.85 9.95
CA ILE A 36 -0.21 -6.64 9.37
C ILE A 36 0.47 -5.86 8.25
N TYR A 37 -0.28 -5.29 7.30
CA TYR A 37 0.27 -4.52 6.18
C TYR A 37 1.00 -3.26 6.62
N ASN A 38 0.56 -2.62 7.71
CA ASN A 38 1.28 -1.49 8.30
C ASN A 38 2.56 -1.89 9.05
N SER A 39 2.66 -3.15 9.44
CA SER A 39 3.79 -3.68 10.19
C SER A 39 4.87 -4.34 9.33
N VAL A 40 4.48 -4.84 8.16
CA VAL A 40 5.35 -5.61 7.26
C VAL A 40 5.21 -5.14 5.82
N GLN A 41 6.32 -4.87 5.17
CA GLN A 41 6.34 -4.48 3.76
C GLN A 41 6.44 -5.72 2.87
N PHE A 42 5.29 -6.27 2.49
CA PHE A 42 5.24 -7.34 1.51
C PHE A 42 5.24 -6.80 0.06
N PRO A 43 5.78 -7.54 -0.91
CA PRO A 43 5.62 -7.19 -2.33
C PRO A 43 4.15 -7.09 -2.77
N SER A 44 3.26 -7.84 -2.14
CA SER A 44 1.82 -7.85 -2.42
C SER A 44 1.09 -6.54 -2.13
N ILE A 45 1.69 -5.61 -1.36
CA ILE A 45 1.14 -4.27 -1.12
C ILE A 45 1.64 -3.24 -2.12
N ARG A 46 2.36 -3.66 -3.17
CA ARG A 46 2.86 -2.80 -4.23
C ARG A 46 2.09 -3.05 -5.52
N LYS A 47 1.78 -1.98 -6.20
CA LYS A 47 1.02 -1.99 -7.45
C LYS A 47 1.63 -0.98 -8.41
N ASN A 48 1.49 -1.21 -9.69
CA ASN A 48 1.84 -0.23 -10.71
C ASN A 48 0.61 0.16 -11.52
N VAL A 49 0.62 1.38 -12.00
CA VAL A 49 -0.39 1.91 -12.91
C VAL A 49 0.27 2.83 -13.91
N THR A 50 -0.18 2.76 -15.14
CA THR A 50 0.16 3.72 -16.18
C THR A 50 -0.94 4.76 -16.31
N GLY A 51 -0.55 6.00 -16.49
CA GLY A 51 -1.45 7.13 -16.68
C GLY A 51 -0.97 8.06 -17.76
N SER A 52 -1.70 9.11 -18.00
CA SER A 52 -1.32 10.16 -18.95
C SER A 52 -1.36 11.53 -18.28
N MET A 53 -0.32 12.31 -18.48
CA MET A 53 -0.28 13.71 -18.07
C MET A 53 -0.99 14.55 -19.12
N THR A 54 -1.65 15.60 -18.68
CA THR A 54 -2.34 16.54 -19.57
C THR A 54 -1.43 17.74 -19.82
N THR A 55 -1.29 18.14 -21.08
CA THR A 55 -0.54 19.34 -21.48
C THR A 55 -1.04 20.56 -20.71
N SER A 56 -0.12 21.38 -20.24
CA SER A 56 -0.39 22.62 -19.47
C SER A 56 -1.10 22.38 -18.13
N ASN A 57 -1.16 21.15 -17.65
CA ASN A 57 -1.73 20.82 -16.35
C ASN A 57 -0.64 20.26 -15.42
N LYS A 58 -0.31 21.00 -14.37
CA LYS A 58 0.69 20.57 -13.37
C LYS A 58 0.18 19.56 -12.36
N TYR A 59 -1.10 19.23 -12.40
CA TYR A 59 -1.71 18.30 -11.45
C TYR A 59 -1.90 16.93 -12.09
N LEU A 60 -1.40 15.88 -11.42
CA LEU A 60 -1.62 14.49 -11.77
C LEU A 60 -2.33 13.81 -10.62
N GLN A 61 -3.50 13.23 -10.90
CA GLN A 61 -4.34 12.58 -9.90
C GLN A 61 -3.76 11.23 -9.49
N CYS A 62 -3.79 10.93 -8.20
CA CYS A 62 -3.43 9.61 -7.69
C CYS A 62 -4.58 8.61 -7.88
N PRO A 63 -4.29 7.30 -7.98
CA PRO A 63 -5.31 6.27 -7.89
C PRO A 63 -6.11 6.33 -6.59
N THR A 64 -7.35 5.87 -6.60
CA THR A 64 -8.24 5.90 -5.43
C THR A 64 -7.77 5.02 -4.27
N ASP A 65 -6.99 3.98 -4.58
CA ASP A 65 -6.39 3.05 -3.63
C ASP A 65 -4.95 3.42 -3.22
N PHE A 66 -4.51 4.62 -3.58
CA PHE A 66 -3.15 5.10 -3.34
C PHE A 66 -2.89 5.36 -1.84
N LEU A 67 -1.78 4.84 -1.33
CA LEU A 67 -1.28 5.13 0.02
C LEU A 67 0.01 5.95 0.00
N ALA A 68 1.02 5.48 -0.73
CA ALA A 68 2.32 6.12 -0.78
C ALA A 68 3.03 5.81 -2.10
N VAL A 69 3.88 6.74 -2.55
CA VAL A 69 4.70 6.56 -3.75
C VAL A 69 5.85 5.60 -3.46
N TYR A 70 6.06 4.65 -4.35
CA TYR A 70 7.32 3.93 -4.45
C TYR A 70 8.24 4.59 -5.48
N SER A 71 7.76 4.79 -6.72
CA SER A 71 8.44 5.55 -7.77
C SER A 71 7.44 6.12 -8.76
N LEU A 72 7.74 7.28 -9.31
CA LEU A 72 6.98 7.92 -10.38
C LEU A 72 7.93 8.23 -11.54
N ALA A 73 7.59 7.77 -12.73
CA ALA A 73 8.35 8.04 -13.95
C ALA A 73 7.46 8.67 -15.01
N VAL A 74 8.09 9.51 -15.83
CA VAL A 74 7.53 10.01 -17.10
C VAL A 74 8.17 9.23 -18.22
N ILE A 75 7.38 8.86 -19.21
CA ILE A 75 7.84 8.20 -20.44
C ILE A 75 7.87 9.27 -21.52
N ASN A 76 9.06 9.58 -22.00
CA ASN A 76 9.24 10.59 -23.05
C ASN A 76 8.80 10.06 -24.43
N ALA A 77 8.85 10.91 -25.46
CA ALA A 77 8.44 10.55 -26.82
C ALA A 77 9.30 9.43 -27.44
N SER A 78 10.52 9.23 -26.94
CA SER A 78 11.42 8.15 -27.36
C SER A 78 11.17 6.83 -26.64
N GLY A 79 10.23 6.79 -25.68
CA GLY A 79 9.95 5.61 -24.86
C GLY A 79 10.90 5.42 -23.68
N GLU A 80 11.72 6.42 -23.33
CA GLU A 80 12.65 6.35 -22.22
C GLU A 80 11.97 6.79 -20.93
N TYR A 81 12.32 6.13 -19.82
CA TYR A 81 11.78 6.42 -18.50
C TYR A 81 12.65 7.45 -17.79
N GLU A 82 12.04 8.58 -17.45
CA GLU A 82 12.65 9.62 -16.61
C GLU A 82 11.98 9.59 -15.22
N TYR A 83 12.74 9.19 -14.20
CA TYR A 83 12.24 9.12 -12.83
C TYR A 83 12.20 10.50 -12.19
N LEU A 84 11.03 10.86 -11.66
CA LEU A 84 10.81 12.12 -10.99
C LEU A 84 11.33 12.06 -9.55
N LEU A 85 11.93 13.16 -9.09
CA LEU A 85 12.39 13.30 -7.71
C LEU A 85 11.28 13.91 -6.85
N ASN A 86 11.05 13.33 -5.68
CA ASN A 86 10.15 13.89 -4.69
C ASN A 86 10.75 15.18 -4.09
N LYS A 87 9.99 16.26 -4.11
CA LYS A 87 10.35 17.57 -3.56
C LYS A 87 9.17 18.15 -2.79
N ASP A 88 9.45 19.15 -1.95
CA ASP A 88 8.41 19.94 -1.31
C ASP A 88 7.66 20.83 -2.32
N VAL A 89 6.38 21.12 -2.05
CA VAL A 89 5.55 21.98 -2.89
C VAL A 89 6.14 23.37 -3.04
N ASN A 90 6.74 23.91 -1.96
CA ASN A 90 7.35 25.25 -2.00
C ASN A 90 8.59 25.26 -2.89
N PHE A 91 9.39 24.19 -2.88
CA PHE A 91 10.50 24.04 -3.81
C PHE A 91 10.04 24.09 -5.28
N ILE A 92 8.99 23.33 -5.64
CA ILE A 92 8.46 23.34 -7.01
C ILE A 92 7.94 24.71 -7.41
N ARG A 93 7.24 25.40 -6.50
CA ARG A 93 6.72 26.75 -6.75
C ARG A 93 7.81 27.81 -6.86
N GLN A 94 8.91 27.66 -6.16
CA GLN A 94 10.07 28.55 -6.26
C GLN A 94 10.89 28.28 -7.51
N ALA A 95 11.06 27.01 -7.89
CA ALA A 95 11.81 26.63 -9.09
C ALA A 95 11.06 26.95 -10.39
N TYR A 96 9.71 26.87 -10.36
CA TYR A 96 8.82 27.11 -11.50
C TYR A 96 7.69 28.06 -11.11
N PRO A 97 7.99 29.36 -10.92
CA PRO A 97 7.03 30.33 -10.39
C PRO A 97 5.96 30.72 -11.41
N GLN A 98 6.25 30.61 -12.71
CA GLN A 98 5.33 31.05 -13.75
C GLN A 98 4.54 29.86 -14.34
N PRO A 99 3.27 30.04 -14.67
CA PRO A 99 2.49 29.01 -15.37
C PRO A 99 3.06 28.65 -16.75
N THR A 100 3.89 29.52 -17.33
CA THR A 100 4.58 29.34 -18.60
C THR A 100 5.85 28.50 -18.51
N ASP A 101 6.31 28.17 -17.29
CA ASP A 101 7.44 27.27 -17.06
C ASP A 101 7.03 25.83 -17.37
N THR A 102 7.08 25.46 -18.64
CA THR A 102 6.66 24.15 -19.16
C THR A 102 7.84 23.33 -19.63
N GLY A 103 7.69 22.02 -19.64
CA GLY A 103 8.69 21.05 -20.10
C GLY A 103 8.40 19.65 -19.58
N ILE A 104 9.33 18.71 -19.82
CA ILE A 104 9.23 17.37 -19.23
C ILE A 104 9.36 17.48 -17.70
N PRO A 105 8.38 16.98 -16.94
CA PRO A 105 8.44 17.00 -15.48
C PRO A 105 9.66 16.26 -14.92
N LYS A 106 10.34 16.87 -13.94
CA LYS A 106 11.53 16.31 -13.26
C LYS A 106 11.29 16.11 -11.77
N TYR A 107 10.32 16.84 -11.22
CA TYR A 107 10.00 16.82 -9.80
C TYR A 107 8.52 16.61 -9.59
N TYR A 108 8.19 16.00 -8.47
CA TYR A 108 6.81 15.92 -8.00
C TYR A 108 6.73 16.21 -6.51
N ALA A 109 5.60 16.71 -6.06
CA ALA A 109 5.23 16.80 -4.66
C ALA A 109 3.86 16.16 -4.47
N LEU A 110 3.68 15.42 -3.39
CA LEU A 110 2.38 14.90 -3.00
C LEU A 110 1.64 16.01 -2.24
N PHE A 111 0.40 16.26 -2.60
CA PHE A 111 -0.44 17.26 -1.96
C PHE A 111 -1.82 16.67 -1.64
N GLY A 112 -2.60 17.39 -0.82
CA GLY A 112 -3.93 16.99 -0.41
C GLY A 112 -4.93 16.87 -1.57
N PRO A 113 -6.17 16.49 -1.27
CA PRO A 113 -7.18 16.32 -2.30
C PRO A 113 -7.43 17.63 -3.04
N ARG A 114 -7.68 17.51 -4.34
CA ARG A 114 -8.25 18.59 -5.12
C ARG A 114 -9.68 18.84 -4.66
N SER A 115 -10.17 20.08 -4.77
CA SER A 115 -11.46 20.53 -4.20
C SER A 115 -12.69 19.70 -4.57
N ASP A 116 -12.60 18.91 -5.64
CA ASP A 116 -13.75 18.22 -6.23
C ASP A 116 -13.92 16.79 -5.70
N ASN A 117 -12.87 16.17 -5.11
CA ASN A 117 -12.95 14.84 -4.53
C ASN A 117 -12.01 14.71 -3.33
N ALA A 118 -12.58 14.75 -2.14
CA ALA A 118 -11.83 14.69 -0.88
C ALA A 118 -11.09 13.36 -0.64
N ALA A 119 -11.44 12.30 -1.39
CA ALA A 119 -10.83 10.98 -1.25
C ALA A 119 -9.55 10.78 -2.09
N GLU A 120 -9.23 11.70 -2.99
CA GLU A 120 -8.14 11.53 -3.95
C GLU A 120 -7.00 12.51 -3.69
N LEU A 121 -5.82 11.99 -3.48
CA LEU A 121 -4.58 12.78 -3.42
C LEU A 121 -4.13 13.19 -4.83
N THR A 122 -3.31 14.23 -4.91
CA THR A 122 -2.84 14.78 -6.18
C THR A 122 -1.34 15.02 -6.11
N PHE A 123 -0.65 14.71 -7.20
CA PHE A 123 0.73 15.15 -7.41
C PHE A 123 0.76 16.52 -8.04
N ILE A 124 1.68 17.36 -7.57
CA ILE A 124 2.07 18.60 -8.24
C ILE A 124 3.37 18.33 -8.97
N LEU A 125 3.39 18.57 -10.27
CA LEU A 125 4.54 18.33 -11.14
C LEU A 125 5.33 19.62 -11.37
N GLY A 126 6.62 19.50 -11.55
CA GLY A 126 7.50 20.59 -11.91
C GLY A 126 8.64 20.16 -12.85
N PRO A 127 8.82 20.86 -13.99
CA PRO A 127 7.96 21.88 -14.60
C PRO A 127 6.57 21.37 -15.00
N THR A 128 5.68 22.28 -15.40
CA THR A 128 4.36 21.90 -15.94
C THR A 128 4.55 21.16 -17.26
N PRO A 129 3.85 20.01 -17.50
CA PRO A 129 3.99 19.26 -18.74
C PRO A 129 3.69 20.13 -19.98
N ASP A 130 4.59 20.14 -20.96
CA ASP A 130 4.43 20.82 -22.24
C ASP A 130 3.76 19.93 -23.31
N ALA A 131 3.64 18.63 -23.03
CA ALA A 131 2.96 17.66 -23.88
C ALA A 131 2.19 16.63 -23.04
N ALA A 132 1.38 15.80 -23.68
CA ALA A 132 0.72 14.65 -23.06
C ALA A 132 1.72 13.50 -22.95
N TYR A 133 2.43 13.45 -21.85
CA TYR A 133 3.37 12.36 -21.54
C TYR A 133 2.66 11.18 -20.89
N SER A 134 3.10 9.96 -21.23
CA SER A 134 2.73 8.79 -20.43
C SER A 134 3.48 8.81 -19.10
N SER A 135 2.86 8.30 -18.06
CA SER A 135 3.48 8.16 -16.74
C SER A 135 3.30 6.76 -16.20
N GLU A 136 4.26 6.29 -15.43
CA GLU A 136 4.17 5.04 -14.69
C GLU A 136 4.40 5.32 -13.22
N LEU A 137 3.41 4.94 -12.41
CA LEU A 137 3.42 5.08 -10.97
C LEU A 137 3.49 3.70 -10.33
N HIS A 138 4.56 3.44 -9.56
CA HIS A 138 4.62 2.34 -8.61
C HIS A 138 4.27 2.90 -7.22
N TYR A 139 3.35 2.25 -6.53
CA TYR A 139 2.82 2.76 -5.27
C TYR A 139 2.41 1.65 -4.32
N TYR A 140 2.27 2.02 -3.05
CA TYR A 140 1.72 1.16 -2.02
C TYR A 140 0.20 1.32 -1.96
N PHE A 141 -0.49 0.20 -1.75
CA PHE A 141 -1.94 0.16 -1.58
C PHE A 141 -2.31 -0.92 -0.55
N TYR A 142 -3.51 -0.86 0.00
CA TYR A 142 -4.05 -1.99 0.74
C TYR A 142 -4.72 -2.96 -0.24
N PRO A 143 -4.28 -4.23 -0.29
CA PRO A 143 -5.00 -5.26 -1.04
C PRO A 143 -6.44 -5.39 -0.54
N PRO A 144 -7.39 -5.76 -1.41
CA PRO A 144 -8.74 -6.10 -0.97
C PRO A 144 -8.71 -7.14 0.15
N SER A 145 -9.56 -6.96 1.17
CA SER A 145 -9.63 -7.90 2.28
C SER A 145 -10.05 -9.29 1.80
N ILE A 146 -9.53 -10.34 2.44
CA ILE A 146 -9.95 -11.72 2.20
C ILE A 146 -11.45 -11.94 2.41
N SER A 147 -12.10 -11.05 3.16
CA SER A 147 -13.56 -11.07 3.36
C SER A 147 -14.38 -10.65 2.15
N VAL A 148 -13.73 -10.12 1.10
CA VAL A 148 -14.35 -9.69 -0.16
C VAL A 148 -14.01 -10.69 -1.27
N ALA A 149 -14.95 -10.90 -2.22
CA ALA A 149 -14.69 -11.78 -3.35
C ALA A 149 -13.38 -11.42 -4.08
N PRO A 150 -12.53 -12.40 -4.40
CA PRO A 150 -12.76 -13.85 -4.49
C PRO A 150 -12.60 -14.64 -3.18
N PHE A 151 -12.63 -14.01 -2.01
CA PHE A 151 -12.51 -14.63 -0.67
C PHE A 151 -11.17 -15.34 -0.41
N THR A 152 -10.14 -14.93 -1.12
CA THR A 152 -8.75 -15.35 -0.96
C THR A 152 -7.87 -14.11 -0.98
N SER A 153 -6.70 -14.20 -0.34
CA SER A 153 -5.69 -13.14 -0.37
C SER A 153 -4.29 -13.77 -0.32
N TRP A 154 -3.31 -13.04 -0.86
CA TRP A 154 -1.91 -13.47 -0.76
C TRP A 154 -1.48 -13.70 0.70
N LEU A 155 -1.98 -12.88 1.62
CA LEU A 155 -1.72 -13.01 3.05
C LEU A 155 -2.33 -14.31 3.60
N GLY A 156 -3.59 -14.62 3.25
CA GLY A 156 -4.26 -15.85 3.65
C GLY A 156 -3.59 -17.11 3.12
N ASP A 157 -3.01 -17.05 1.92
CA ASP A 157 -2.36 -18.22 1.29
C ASP A 157 -0.95 -18.46 1.84
N ASN A 158 -0.22 -17.42 2.26
CA ASN A 158 1.18 -17.51 2.65
C ASN A 158 1.44 -17.31 4.15
N PHE A 159 0.54 -16.62 4.85
CA PHE A 159 0.69 -16.21 6.26
C PHE A 159 -0.60 -16.36 7.06
N ASP A 160 -1.28 -17.47 6.88
CA ASP A 160 -2.56 -17.78 7.52
C ASP A 160 -2.50 -17.68 9.06
N THR A 161 -1.38 -18.09 9.65
CA THR A 161 -1.18 -18.03 11.10
C THR A 161 -1.21 -16.60 11.65
N VAL A 162 -0.53 -15.65 10.99
CA VAL A 162 -0.54 -14.25 11.45
C VAL A 162 -1.91 -13.62 11.28
N LEU A 163 -2.61 -13.98 10.21
CA LEU A 163 -3.96 -13.50 9.93
C LEU A 163 -4.96 -14.05 10.95
N LEU A 164 -4.91 -15.35 11.24
CA LEU A 164 -5.77 -15.98 12.24
C LEU A 164 -5.58 -15.36 13.63
N TYR A 165 -4.36 -15.34 14.14
CA TYR A 165 -4.12 -14.79 15.48
C TYR A 165 -4.35 -13.28 15.55
N GLY A 166 -4.07 -12.54 14.51
CA GLY A 166 -4.43 -11.13 14.39
C GLY A 166 -5.94 -10.91 14.51
N SER A 167 -6.73 -11.70 13.79
CA SER A 167 -8.20 -11.66 13.84
C SER A 167 -8.75 -12.10 15.18
N LEU A 168 -8.13 -13.09 15.84
CA LEU A 168 -8.53 -13.53 17.18
C LEU A 168 -8.30 -12.45 18.25
N VAL A 169 -7.23 -11.67 18.16
CA VAL A 169 -7.00 -10.53 19.07
C VAL A 169 -8.14 -9.51 18.95
N GLU A 170 -8.57 -9.19 17.72
CA GLU A 170 -9.71 -8.27 17.49
C GLU A 170 -11.03 -8.88 17.99
N ALA A 171 -11.27 -10.17 17.73
CA ALA A 171 -12.47 -10.87 18.16
C ALA A 171 -12.58 -10.90 19.70
N TYR A 172 -11.49 -11.23 20.41
CA TYR A 172 -11.48 -11.22 21.87
C TYR A 172 -11.62 -9.82 22.46
N THR A 173 -11.08 -8.81 21.79
CA THR A 173 -11.30 -7.41 22.18
C THR A 173 -12.77 -7.03 22.06
N TYR A 174 -13.45 -7.44 20.98
CA TYR A 174 -14.88 -7.22 20.78
C TYR A 174 -15.72 -7.90 21.84
N MET A 175 -15.43 -9.17 22.16
CA MET A 175 -16.15 -9.94 23.18
C MET A 175 -15.87 -9.48 24.61
N LYS A 176 -14.90 -8.57 24.84
CA LYS A 176 -14.38 -8.23 26.16
C LYS A 176 -13.92 -9.49 26.93
N GLY A 177 -13.24 -10.37 26.20
CA GLY A 177 -12.81 -11.67 26.68
C GLY A 177 -11.78 -11.59 27.80
N GLU A 178 -11.45 -12.74 28.39
CA GLU A 178 -10.51 -12.85 29.50
C GLU A 178 -9.11 -12.33 29.11
N GLN A 179 -8.51 -11.60 30.04
CA GLN A 179 -7.21 -10.93 29.78
C GLN A 179 -6.09 -11.92 29.49
N ASP A 180 -6.10 -13.09 30.12
CA ASP A 180 -5.09 -14.14 29.92
C ASP A 180 -5.15 -14.71 28.50
N MET A 181 -6.35 -14.93 27.97
CA MET A 181 -6.55 -15.40 26.60
C MET A 181 -6.15 -14.34 25.58
N MET A 182 -6.47 -13.07 25.85
CA MET A 182 -6.02 -11.95 25.02
C MET A 182 -4.48 -11.87 24.97
N ALA A 183 -3.82 -12.04 26.12
CA ALA A 183 -2.37 -12.03 26.21
C ALA A 183 -1.75 -13.21 25.44
N LEU A 184 -2.36 -14.40 25.54
CA LEU A 184 -1.94 -15.59 24.78
C LEU A 184 -2.01 -15.37 23.27
N TYR A 185 -3.17 -14.92 22.76
CA TYR A 185 -3.34 -14.69 21.32
C TYR A 185 -2.47 -13.55 20.81
N ASN A 186 -2.31 -12.48 21.59
CA ASN A 186 -1.38 -11.41 21.22
C ASN A 186 0.07 -11.91 21.20
N GLY A 187 0.48 -12.77 22.12
CA GLY A 187 1.80 -13.41 22.11
C GLY A 187 2.02 -14.24 20.83
N LYS A 188 1.05 -15.08 20.46
CA LYS A 188 1.08 -15.87 19.23
C LYS A 188 1.07 -14.99 17.96
N TYR A 189 0.29 -13.93 17.98
CA TYR A 189 0.29 -12.94 16.89
C TYR A 189 1.67 -12.29 16.70
N GLN A 190 2.31 -11.85 17.81
CA GLN A 190 3.64 -11.23 17.74
C GLN A 190 4.72 -12.20 17.26
N GLU A 191 4.67 -13.47 17.67
CA GLU A 191 5.56 -14.53 17.18
C GLU A 191 5.39 -14.72 15.66
N ALA A 192 4.15 -14.89 15.20
CA ALA A 192 3.84 -15.07 13.77
C ALA A 192 4.22 -13.82 12.95
N LEU A 193 3.97 -12.61 13.49
CA LEU A 193 4.34 -11.35 12.85
C LEU A 193 5.85 -11.19 12.70
N ALA A 194 6.63 -11.64 13.69
CA ALA A 194 8.08 -11.60 13.62
C ALA A 194 8.63 -12.51 12.51
N LEU A 195 8.01 -13.69 12.30
CA LEU A 195 8.35 -14.57 11.18
C LEU A 195 7.98 -13.94 9.83
N ALA A 196 6.80 -13.34 9.73
CA ALA A 196 6.37 -12.63 8.54
C ALA A 196 7.30 -11.45 8.18
N LYS A 197 7.75 -10.68 9.18
CA LYS A 197 8.74 -9.58 8.99
C LYS A 197 10.06 -10.13 8.46
N ARG A 198 10.57 -11.22 9.04
CA ARG A 198 11.84 -11.81 8.59
C ARG A 198 11.77 -12.27 7.13
N LEU A 199 10.64 -12.83 6.71
CA LEU A 199 10.46 -13.23 5.32
C LEU A 199 10.26 -12.02 4.40
N GLY A 200 9.44 -11.03 4.79
CA GLY A 200 9.25 -9.78 4.05
C GLY A 200 10.59 -9.07 3.78
N ASP A 201 11.40 -8.89 4.81
CA ASP A 201 12.76 -8.37 4.68
C ASP A 201 13.65 -9.22 3.78
N GLY A 202 13.51 -10.55 3.84
CA GLY A 202 14.24 -11.49 2.99
C GLY A 202 13.89 -11.34 1.52
N MET A 203 12.62 -11.16 1.21
CA MET A 203 12.14 -10.96 -0.17
C MET A 203 12.67 -9.66 -0.78
N GLU A 204 12.88 -8.62 0.02
CA GLU A 204 13.50 -7.38 -0.45
C GLU A 204 15.02 -7.49 -0.61
N ARG A 205 15.66 -8.41 0.12
CA ARG A 205 17.12 -8.59 0.11
C ARG A 205 17.68 -9.42 -1.03
N GLN A 206 16.87 -9.81 -1.98
CA GLN A 206 17.33 -10.62 -3.13
C GLN A 206 18.04 -9.81 -4.23
N ASP A 207 18.09 -8.49 -4.12
CA ASP A 207 18.90 -7.69 -5.04
C ASP A 207 20.38 -7.83 -4.69
N ALA A 208 21.14 -8.49 -5.57
CA ALA A 208 22.59 -8.69 -5.43
C ALA A 208 23.40 -7.37 -5.43
N TYR A 209 22.79 -6.26 -5.84
CA TYR A 209 23.37 -4.92 -5.93
C TYR A 209 22.88 -3.96 -4.83
N ARG A 210 22.34 -4.47 -3.77
CA ARG A 210 21.75 -3.70 -2.68
C ARG A 210 22.70 -2.81 -1.87
N SER A 211 23.97 -2.79 -2.21
CA SER A 211 24.95 -1.88 -1.65
C SER A 211 24.83 -0.42 -2.12
N GLY A 212 23.75 -0.06 -2.80
CA GLY A 212 23.46 1.31 -3.21
C GLY A 212 24.33 1.84 -4.35
N GLN A 213 25.14 0.99 -4.97
CA GLN A 213 25.91 1.39 -6.14
C GLN A 213 25.09 1.25 -7.41
N PHE A 214 24.63 2.38 -7.92
CA PHE A 214 24.10 2.49 -9.26
C PHE A 214 25.22 2.18 -10.27
N ARG A 215 25.14 1.07 -10.98
CA ARG A 215 26.03 0.82 -12.11
C ARG A 215 25.61 1.68 -13.29
N GLN A 216 26.40 2.69 -13.61
CA GLN A 216 26.25 3.38 -14.89
C GLN A 216 26.46 2.37 -16.03
N LYS A 217 25.57 2.45 -17.01
CA LYS A 217 25.72 1.72 -18.26
C LYS A 217 27.05 2.16 -18.88
N VAL A 218 27.99 1.23 -19.00
CA VAL A 218 29.22 1.48 -19.75
C VAL A 218 28.84 1.58 -21.23
N THR A 219 28.89 2.78 -21.77
CA THR A 219 28.76 3.06 -23.21
C THR A 219 30.00 2.66 -23.94
#